data_d6391b372a0bcddd89caf38afed318f0
#
_entry.id   d6391b372a0bcddd89caf38afed318f0
#
_cell.length_a   1.000
_cell.length_b   1.000
_cell.length_c   1.000
_cell.angle_alpha   90.00
_cell.angle_beta   90.00
_cell.angle_gamma   90.00
#
_symmetry.space_group_name_H-M   'P 1'
#
loop_
_entity.id
_entity.type
_entity.pdbx_description
1 polymer ?
#
loop_
_entity_poly.entity_id
_entity_poly.type
_entity_poly.pdbx_seq_one_letter_code
_entity_poly.pdbx_strand_id
1 'polypeptide(L)'
;QTEQSKRLGYWMDWDNSYYTMSDENNYSIWGFLKKLFEEGKIYRGSDVVPWSGRSGTSYSQMEIIEGRKLVAHKSVFVRFPLRDKKNEYLLVWTTTPWTLTSNVVAGVNGNLDYVKLKANDGAIYYFAQENLEFKRLDKQFKEKKQWIEGVPKLKTIAQIFKERGGYEILGTIKGSDMVGWTYGGPYDKFEAQSEPGG
;
A
#
# COMPACT_ATOMS: atom_id res chain seq x y z
N GLN A 1 40.13 17.36 18.29
CA GLN A 1 39.53 18.23 17.25
C GLN A 1 39.89 19.72 17.49
N THR A 2 39.77 20.25 18.71
CA THR A 2 40.04 21.67 19.04
C THR A 2 41.41 22.11 18.55
N GLU A 3 42.50 21.43 18.92
CA GLU A 3 43.85 21.76 18.50
C GLU A 3 44.05 21.70 17.00
N GLN A 4 43.39 20.77 16.32
CA GLN A 4 43.41 20.68 14.86
C GLN A 4 42.68 21.87 14.21
N SER A 5 41.55 22.29 14.78
CA SER A 5 40.81 23.44 14.29
C SER A 5 41.59 24.73 14.50
N LYS A 6 42.22 24.92 15.68
CA LYS A 6 43.12 26.05 15.94
C LYS A 6 44.27 26.13 14.93
N ARG A 7 44.86 24.96 14.60
CA ARG A 7 45.95 24.87 13.61
C ARG A 7 45.48 25.24 12.19
N LEU A 8 44.22 24.98 11.88
CA LEU A 8 43.60 25.38 10.59
C LEU A 8 43.18 26.84 10.54
N GLY A 9 43.42 27.61 11.63
CA GLY A 9 43.12 29.04 11.68
C GLY A 9 41.67 29.39 12.04
N TYR A 10 40.92 28.45 12.63
CA TYR A 10 39.60 28.79 13.17
C TYR A 10 39.73 29.68 14.40
N TRP A 11 39.10 30.85 14.32
CA TRP A 11 39.05 31.81 15.43
C TRP A 11 37.70 31.71 16.11
N MET A 12 37.69 31.15 17.29
CA MET A 12 36.51 30.93 18.12
C MET A 12 36.87 31.17 19.58
N ASP A 13 35.89 31.49 20.40
CA ASP A 13 36.00 31.41 21.85
C ASP A 13 35.92 29.93 22.26
N TRP A 14 37.11 29.30 22.34
CA TRP A 14 37.23 27.87 22.61
C TRP A 14 36.82 27.51 24.05
N ASP A 15 36.91 28.43 24.98
CA ASP A 15 36.58 28.21 26.38
C ASP A 15 35.06 28.26 26.61
N ASN A 16 34.34 29.01 25.76
CA ASN A 16 32.88 29.10 25.77
C ASN A 16 32.25 28.44 24.53
N SER A 17 32.86 27.40 24.06
CA SER A 17 32.34 26.69 22.87
C SER A 17 30.95 26.10 23.12
N TYR A 18 30.10 26.19 22.11
CA TYR A 18 28.78 25.56 22.12
C TYR A 18 28.89 24.04 21.97
N TYR A 19 28.23 23.30 22.85
CA TYR A 19 28.08 21.86 22.80
C TYR A 19 26.60 21.47 22.90
N THR A 20 26.13 20.63 22.01
CA THR A 20 24.73 20.20 22.01
C THR A 20 24.29 19.44 23.25
N MET A 21 25.23 18.84 23.98
CA MET A 21 24.99 18.13 25.24
C MET A 21 25.31 18.92 26.49
N SER A 22 25.57 20.24 26.38
CA SER A 22 25.74 21.06 27.54
C SER A 22 24.42 21.28 28.27
N ASP A 23 24.49 21.53 29.60
CA ASP A 23 23.29 21.77 30.41
C ASP A 23 22.57 23.05 29.96
N GLU A 24 23.29 24.08 29.60
CA GLU A 24 22.72 25.34 29.12
C GLU A 24 21.93 25.16 27.86
N ASN A 25 22.44 24.35 26.91
CA ASN A 25 21.73 24.02 25.69
C ASN A 25 20.47 23.19 26.00
N ASN A 26 20.58 22.18 26.84
CA ASN A 26 19.47 21.32 27.24
C ASN A 26 18.37 22.12 27.95
N TYR A 27 18.73 23.00 28.88
CA TYR A 27 17.76 23.86 29.59
C TYR A 27 17.09 24.85 28.65
N SER A 28 17.81 25.39 27.67
CA SER A 28 17.23 26.26 26.64
C SER A 28 16.20 25.52 25.79
N ILE A 29 16.50 24.29 25.37
CA ILE A 29 15.56 23.41 24.62
C ILE A 29 14.33 23.08 25.49
N TRP A 30 14.54 22.73 26.77
CA TRP A 30 13.45 22.46 27.69
C TRP A 30 12.55 23.68 27.92
N GLY A 31 13.15 24.86 28.07
CA GLY A 31 12.42 26.13 28.21
C GLY A 31 11.55 26.40 26.97
N PHE A 32 12.07 26.15 25.77
CA PHE A 32 11.33 26.29 24.53
C PHE A 32 10.17 25.26 24.44
N LEU A 33 10.43 24.00 24.73
CA LEU A 33 9.41 22.96 24.73
C LEU A 33 8.29 23.21 25.75
N LYS A 34 8.69 23.67 26.96
CA LYS A 34 7.72 24.06 28.00
C LYS A 34 6.78 25.15 27.50
N LYS A 35 7.32 26.20 26.89
CA LYS A 35 6.51 27.28 26.31
C LYS A 35 5.54 26.78 25.25
N LEU A 36 5.99 25.92 24.36
CA LEU A 36 5.11 25.32 23.33
C LEU A 36 4.02 24.43 23.94
N PHE A 37 4.33 23.72 25.02
CA PHE A 37 3.35 22.92 25.74
C PHE A 37 2.30 23.81 26.43
N GLU A 38 2.72 24.87 27.10
CA GLU A 38 1.81 25.83 27.72
C GLU A 38 0.89 26.54 26.70
N GLU A 39 1.38 26.73 25.48
CA GLU A 39 0.59 27.25 24.34
C GLU A 39 -0.29 26.19 23.65
N GLY A 40 -0.30 24.94 24.11
CA GLY A 40 -1.09 23.84 23.53
C GLY A 40 -0.60 23.34 22.16
N LYS A 41 0.63 23.69 21.77
CA LYS A 41 1.22 23.28 20.48
C LYS A 41 1.91 21.91 20.53
N ILE A 42 2.16 21.38 21.72
CA ILE A 42 2.71 20.05 21.93
C ILE A 42 1.65 19.21 22.64
N TYR A 43 1.36 18.05 22.10
CA TYR A 43 0.42 17.08 22.64
C TYR A 43 0.92 15.66 22.41
N ARG A 44 0.44 14.74 23.23
CA ARG A 44 0.69 13.30 23.03
C ARG A 44 -0.22 12.76 21.94
N GLY A 45 0.35 12.20 20.89
CA GLY A 45 -0.39 11.63 19.78
C GLY A 45 0.26 10.34 19.27
N SER A 46 -0.40 9.71 18.32
CA SER A 46 0.09 8.56 17.55
C SER A 46 0.12 8.91 16.08
N ASP A 47 1.11 8.42 15.37
CA ASP A 47 1.23 8.60 13.92
C ASP A 47 1.65 7.28 13.28
N VAL A 48 1.41 7.16 11.97
CA VAL A 48 1.76 5.98 11.20
C VAL A 48 3.12 6.20 10.55
N VAL A 49 4.03 5.30 10.84
CA VAL A 49 5.39 5.32 10.26
C VAL A 49 5.72 3.97 9.63
N PRO A 50 6.44 3.94 8.50
CA PRO A 50 7.00 2.71 7.97
C PRO A 50 8.03 2.13 8.95
N TRP A 51 7.97 0.83 9.15
CA TRP A 51 8.80 0.12 10.10
C TRP A 51 9.62 -0.97 9.43
N SER A 52 10.90 -1.08 9.80
CA SER A 52 11.75 -2.19 9.39
C SER A 52 11.70 -3.30 10.42
N GLY A 53 11.05 -4.42 10.07
CA GLY A 53 11.08 -5.61 10.92
C GLY A 53 12.48 -6.22 11.07
N ARG A 54 13.38 -6.01 10.09
CA ARG A 54 14.74 -6.53 10.12
C ARG A 54 15.66 -5.74 11.08
N SER A 55 15.59 -4.42 11.02
CA SER A 55 16.45 -3.55 11.85
C SER A 55 15.77 -3.07 13.13
N GLY A 56 14.47 -3.33 13.30
CA GLY A 56 13.73 -2.97 14.52
C GLY A 56 13.58 -1.46 14.72
N THR A 57 13.49 -0.69 13.63
CA THR A 57 13.39 0.78 13.69
C THR A 57 12.44 1.34 12.64
N SER A 58 12.00 2.57 12.85
CA SER A 58 11.23 3.33 11.86
C SER A 58 12.13 3.90 10.76
N TYR A 59 11.52 4.16 9.60
CA TYR A 59 12.14 4.89 8.50
C TYR A 59 11.64 6.31 8.41
N SER A 60 12.53 7.24 8.09
CA SER A 60 12.16 8.59 7.67
C SER A 60 11.60 8.59 6.24
N GLN A 61 10.86 9.65 5.89
CA GLN A 61 10.36 9.81 4.52
C GLN A 61 11.49 9.85 3.48
N MET A 62 12.61 10.45 3.81
CA MET A 62 13.77 10.54 2.92
C MET A 62 14.37 9.16 2.63
N GLU A 63 14.53 8.34 3.66
CA GLU A 63 15.02 6.96 3.50
C GLU A 63 14.10 6.12 2.62
N ILE A 64 12.78 6.31 2.72
CA ILE A 64 11.81 5.61 1.88
C ILE A 64 11.91 6.07 0.43
N ILE A 65 12.00 7.37 0.18
CA ILE A 65 12.09 7.92 -1.18
C ILE A 65 13.37 7.43 -1.86
N GLU A 66 14.50 7.49 -1.18
CA GLU A 66 15.80 7.07 -1.73
C GLU A 66 15.96 5.54 -1.83
N GLY A 67 15.41 4.82 -0.85
CA GLY A 67 15.46 3.37 -0.76
C GLY A 67 14.44 2.63 -1.61
N ARG A 68 13.47 3.34 -2.20
CA ARG A 68 12.41 2.72 -2.99
C ARG A 68 12.95 2.06 -4.25
N LYS A 69 12.64 0.79 -4.42
CA LYS A 69 13.02 0.01 -5.61
C LYS A 69 11.82 -0.75 -6.15
N LEU A 70 11.76 -0.90 -7.47
CA LEU A 70 10.81 -1.77 -8.12
C LEU A 70 11.35 -3.20 -8.09
N VAL A 71 10.62 -4.11 -7.44
CA VAL A 71 11.00 -5.51 -7.32
C VAL A 71 9.93 -6.40 -7.94
N ALA A 72 10.34 -7.54 -8.52
CA ALA A 72 9.39 -8.54 -8.99
C ALA A 72 8.72 -9.23 -7.79
N HIS A 73 7.39 -9.26 -7.80
CA HIS A 73 6.57 -9.87 -6.76
C HIS A 73 5.38 -10.59 -7.37
N LYS A 74 5.06 -11.78 -6.85
CA LYS A 74 3.86 -12.51 -7.28
C LYS A 74 2.62 -11.81 -6.77
N SER A 75 1.67 -11.56 -7.66
CA SER A 75 0.33 -11.09 -7.34
C SER A 75 -0.71 -12.14 -7.73
N VAL A 76 -1.86 -12.09 -7.09
CA VAL A 76 -2.90 -13.09 -7.24
C VAL A 76 -4.21 -12.45 -7.69
N PHE A 77 -4.87 -13.05 -8.67
CA PHE A 77 -6.27 -12.82 -8.94
C PHE A 77 -7.10 -13.90 -8.24
N VAL A 78 -8.02 -13.46 -7.41
CA VAL A 78 -8.89 -14.33 -6.62
C VAL A 78 -10.32 -14.22 -7.13
N ARG A 79 -11.02 -15.34 -7.21
CA ARG A 79 -12.43 -15.43 -7.55
C ARG A 79 -13.25 -15.55 -6.28
N PHE A 80 -14.08 -14.56 -6.00
CA PHE A 80 -15.06 -14.65 -4.92
C PHE A 80 -16.40 -15.07 -5.49
N PRO A 81 -16.86 -16.32 -5.26
CA PRO A 81 -18.11 -16.80 -5.79
C PRO A 81 -19.29 -16.01 -5.19
N LEU A 82 -20.17 -15.52 -6.04
CA LEU A 82 -21.41 -14.88 -5.61
C LEU A 82 -22.38 -15.96 -5.12
N ARG A 83 -22.99 -15.75 -3.93
CA ARG A 83 -23.84 -16.78 -3.31
C ARG A 83 -25.16 -17.01 -4.07
N ASP A 84 -25.72 -15.92 -4.60
CA ASP A 84 -27.03 -15.96 -5.27
C ASP A 84 -26.93 -16.09 -6.80
N LYS A 85 -25.72 -16.25 -7.35
CA LYS A 85 -25.48 -16.31 -8.78
C LYS A 85 -24.56 -17.48 -9.12
N LYS A 86 -25.11 -18.47 -9.84
CA LYS A 86 -24.36 -19.67 -10.19
C LYS A 86 -23.26 -19.35 -11.22
N ASN A 87 -22.04 -19.77 -10.93
CA ASN A 87 -20.87 -19.60 -11.80
C ASN A 87 -20.50 -18.13 -12.08
N GLU A 88 -20.86 -17.22 -11.17
CA GLU A 88 -20.53 -15.80 -11.25
C GLU A 88 -19.63 -15.39 -10.06
N TYR A 89 -18.64 -14.52 -10.32
CA TYR A 89 -17.57 -14.24 -9.39
C TYR A 89 -17.22 -12.76 -9.39
N LEU A 90 -16.87 -12.20 -8.22
CA LEU A 90 -16.07 -10.98 -8.17
C LEU A 90 -14.63 -11.36 -8.47
N LEU A 91 -13.97 -10.64 -9.37
CA LEU A 91 -12.55 -10.80 -9.66
C LEU A 91 -11.77 -9.74 -8.86
N VAL A 92 -11.01 -10.21 -7.88
CA VAL A 92 -10.23 -9.36 -6.99
C VAL A 92 -8.74 -9.58 -7.24
N TRP A 93 -7.97 -8.52 -7.32
CA TRP A 93 -6.52 -8.58 -7.46
C TRP A 93 -5.84 -8.11 -6.18
N THR A 94 -4.83 -8.85 -5.73
CA THR A 94 -4.04 -8.48 -4.57
C THR A 94 -2.55 -8.80 -4.77
N THR A 95 -1.69 -7.94 -4.23
CA THR A 95 -0.25 -8.19 -4.07
C THR A 95 0.09 -8.79 -2.70
N THR A 96 -0.88 -8.83 -1.78
CA THR A 96 -0.71 -9.26 -0.39
C THR A 96 -1.72 -10.36 -0.04
N PRO A 97 -1.58 -11.58 -0.62
CA PRO A 97 -2.58 -12.64 -0.49
C PRO A 97 -2.80 -13.13 0.96
N TRP A 98 -1.85 -12.92 1.85
CA TRP A 98 -2.00 -13.23 3.27
C TRP A 98 -3.06 -12.39 3.99
N THR A 99 -3.46 -11.24 3.44
CA THR A 99 -4.56 -10.43 4.00
C THR A 99 -5.94 -10.98 3.70
N LEU A 100 -6.07 -11.96 2.82
CA LEU A 100 -7.33 -12.59 2.46
C LEU A 100 -7.99 -13.35 3.63
N THR A 101 -7.20 -13.76 4.63
CA THR A 101 -7.71 -14.38 5.87
C THR A 101 -8.57 -13.44 6.69
N SER A 102 -8.39 -12.13 6.54
CA SER A 102 -9.15 -11.09 7.25
C SER A 102 -10.12 -10.36 6.31
N ASN A 103 -10.55 -10.98 5.22
CA ASN A 103 -11.49 -10.38 4.28
C ASN A 103 -12.90 -10.40 4.86
N VAL A 104 -13.51 -9.24 5.02
CA VAL A 104 -14.87 -9.07 5.54
C VAL A 104 -15.83 -8.62 4.45
N VAL A 105 -15.42 -7.64 3.62
CA VAL A 105 -16.29 -7.03 2.61
C VAL A 105 -15.53 -6.72 1.33
N ALA A 106 -16.26 -6.63 0.21
CA ALA A 106 -15.78 -6.07 -1.04
C ALA A 106 -16.41 -4.69 -1.25
N GLY A 107 -15.58 -3.64 -1.20
CA GLY A 107 -16.03 -2.27 -1.46
C GLY A 107 -16.22 -2.02 -2.95
N VAL A 108 -17.33 -1.41 -3.33
CA VAL A 108 -17.62 -0.97 -4.70
C VAL A 108 -17.88 0.54 -4.73
N ASN A 109 -17.48 1.19 -5.80
CA ASN A 109 -17.84 2.60 -6.02
C ASN A 109 -19.14 2.62 -6.85
N GLY A 110 -20.21 3.16 -6.27
CA GLY A 110 -21.54 3.20 -6.89
C GLY A 110 -21.58 3.91 -8.24
N ASN A 111 -20.69 4.86 -8.48
CA ASN A 111 -20.64 5.66 -9.72
C ASN A 111 -19.85 5.02 -10.85
N LEU A 112 -19.04 3.99 -10.58
CA LEU A 112 -18.24 3.31 -11.59
C LEU A 112 -19.03 2.23 -12.31
N ASP A 113 -18.63 1.97 -13.54
CA ASP A 113 -19.11 0.85 -14.34
C ASP A 113 -18.27 -0.39 -14.07
N TYR A 114 -18.94 -1.51 -13.85
CA TYR A 114 -18.34 -2.82 -13.67
C TYR A 114 -18.69 -3.69 -14.86
N VAL A 115 -17.66 -4.26 -15.49
CA VAL A 115 -17.85 -5.15 -16.62
C VAL A 115 -18.42 -6.50 -16.14
N LYS A 116 -19.37 -7.02 -16.88
CA LYS A 116 -19.83 -8.42 -16.82
C LYS A 116 -19.14 -9.19 -17.95
N LEU A 117 -18.09 -9.93 -17.62
CA LEU A 117 -17.22 -10.63 -18.55
C LEU A 117 -17.43 -12.14 -18.43
N LYS A 118 -17.74 -12.81 -19.54
CA LYS A 118 -17.82 -14.27 -19.62
C LYS A 118 -16.51 -14.81 -20.18
N ALA A 119 -15.85 -15.69 -19.44
CA ALA A 119 -14.65 -16.38 -19.88
C ALA A 119 -14.98 -17.62 -20.72
N ASN A 120 -13.99 -18.18 -21.39
CA ASN A 120 -14.14 -19.36 -22.26
C ASN A 120 -14.65 -20.60 -21.51
N ASP A 121 -14.35 -20.71 -20.20
CA ASP A 121 -14.86 -21.79 -19.33
C ASP A 121 -16.33 -21.60 -18.89
N GLY A 122 -16.99 -20.55 -19.38
CA GLY A 122 -18.36 -20.21 -19.06
C GLY A 122 -18.56 -19.48 -17.74
N ALA A 123 -17.49 -19.22 -16.97
CA ALA A 123 -17.54 -18.43 -15.76
C ALA A 123 -17.72 -16.94 -16.05
N ILE A 124 -18.50 -16.26 -15.24
CA ILE A 124 -18.75 -14.82 -15.36
C ILE A 124 -18.01 -14.07 -14.26
N TYR A 125 -17.33 -13.01 -14.63
CA TYR A 125 -16.52 -12.19 -13.74
C TYR A 125 -16.99 -10.74 -13.71
N TYR A 126 -17.01 -10.15 -12.51
CA TYR A 126 -17.31 -8.76 -12.28
C TYR A 126 -16.11 -8.04 -11.71
N PHE A 127 -15.71 -6.94 -12.33
CA PHE A 127 -14.66 -6.02 -11.85
C PHE A 127 -14.81 -4.66 -12.54
N ALA A 128 -14.20 -3.60 -11.99
CA ALA A 128 -14.30 -2.27 -12.56
C ALA A 128 -13.82 -2.26 -14.02
N GLN A 129 -14.62 -1.73 -14.92
CA GLN A 129 -14.42 -1.78 -16.37
C GLN A 129 -13.08 -1.21 -16.81
N GLU A 130 -12.65 -0.13 -16.18
CA GLU A 130 -11.36 0.52 -16.49
C GLU A 130 -10.15 -0.41 -16.27
N ASN A 131 -10.30 -1.43 -15.40
CA ASN A 131 -9.22 -2.37 -15.12
C ASN A 131 -9.00 -3.40 -16.23
N LEU A 132 -9.93 -3.54 -17.18
CA LEU A 132 -9.82 -4.55 -18.24
C LEU A 132 -8.56 -4.36 -19.10
N GLU A 133 -8.32 -3.12 -19.54
CA GLU A 133 -7.15 -2.75 -20.36
C GLU A 133 -6.11 -1.92 -19.58
N PHE A 134 -6.27 -1.83 -18.24
CA PHE A 134 -5.37 -1.03 -17.43
C PHE A 134 -3.96 -1.60 -17.44
N LYS A 135 -3.03 -0.79 -17.93
CA LYS A 135 -1.60 -1.10 -17.93
C LYS A 135 -1.00 -0.74 -16.57
N ARG A 136 -0.97 -1.71 -15.68
CA ARG A 136 -0.34 -1.56 -14.36
C ARG A 136 1.14 -1.18 -14.53
N LEU A 137 1.59 -0.18 -13.80
CA LEU A 137 2.95 0.36 -13.77
C LEU A 137 3.33 1.37 -14.87
N ASP A 138 2.71 1.40 -16.05
CA ASP A 138 3.11 2.32 -17.13
C ASP A 138 2.97 3.81 -16.74
N LYS A 139 2.01 4.14 -15.86
CA LYS A 139 1.80 5.52 -15.38
C LYS A 139 2.59 5.88 -14.12
N GLN A 140 2.92 4.91 -13.28
CA GLN A 140 3.53 5.14 -11.98
C GLN A 140 5.05 5.19 -12.01
N PHE A 141 5.69 4.59 -13.01
CA PHE A 141 7.14 4.47 -13.12
C PHE A 141 7.61 4.90 -14.50
N LYS A 142 7.57 6.21 -14.76
CA LYS A 142 8.07 6.80 -16.01
C LYS A 142 9.60 6.72 -16.12
N GLU A 143 10.31 6.61 -15.01
CA GLU A 143 11.77 6.61 -15.00
C GLU A 143 12.31 5.18 -15.07
N LYS A 144 12.96 4.84 -16.19
CA LYS A 144 13.65 3.55 -16.38
C LYS A 144 14.69 3.23 -15.28
N LYS A 145 15.23 4.24 -14.61
CA LYS A 145 16.18 4.10 -13.50
C LYS A 145 15.63 3.31 -12.29
N GLN A 146 14.32 3.26 -12.12
CA GLN A 146 13.68 2.54 -11.03
C GLN A 146 13.38 1.07 -11.35
N TRP A 147 13.61 0.65 -12.60
CA TRP A 147 13.38 -0.73 -13.00
C TRP A 147 14.60 -1.59 -12.68
N ILE A 148 14.37 -2.68 -11.97
CA ILE A 148 15.37 -3.71 -11.75
C ILE A 148 15.36 -4.62 -12.99
N GLU A 149 16.54 -5.01 -13.45
CA GLU A 149 16.68 -5.97 -14.55
C GLU A 149 15.88 -7.24 -14.26
N GLY A 150 15.15 -7.73 -15.25
CA GLY A 150 14.32 -8.93 -15.12
C GLY A 150 12.90 -8.72 -14.58
N VAL A 151 12.47 -7.48 -14.26
CA VAL A 151 11.07 -7.23 -13.90
C VAL A 151 10.18 -7.38 -15.15
N PRO A 152 9.27 -8.35 -15.18
CA PRO A 152 8.41 -8.59 -16.34
C PRO A 152 7.36 -7.49 -16.49
N LYS A 153 6.97 -7.19 -17.72
CA LYS A 153 5.79 -6.35 -17.98
C LYS A 153 4.55 -7.08 -17.47
N LEU A 154 3.73 -6.38 -16.68
CA LEU A 154 2.47 -6.93 -16.21
C LEU A 154 1.44 -6.94 -17.34
N LYS A 155 0.81 -8.09 -17.54
CA LYS A 155 -0.26 -8.26 -18.51
C LYS A 155 -1.52 -7.54 -18.04
N THR A 156 -2.30 -7.00 -18.96
CA THR A 156 -3.66 -6.51 -18.68
C THR A 156 -4.58 -7.70 -18.37
N ILE A 157 -5.73 -7.43 -17.74
CA ILE A 157 -6.73 -8.48 -17.49
C ILE A 157 -7.22 -9.06 -18.82
N ALA A 158 -7.43 -8.20 -19.82
CA ALA A 158 -7.83 -8.65 -21.16
C ALA A 158 -6.81 -9.61 -21.79
N GLN A 159 -5.51 -9.32 -21.67
CA GLN A 159 -4.46 -10.22 -22.15
C GLN A 159 -4.48 -11.56 -21.43
N ILE A 160 -4.68 -11.58 -20.11
CA ILE A 160 -4.77 -12.81 -19.32
C ILE A 160 -5.95 -13.68 -19.78
N PHE A 161 -7.12 -13.08 -20.01
CA PHE A 161 -8.28 -13.82 -20.49
C PHE A 161 -8.11 -14.31 -21.94
N LYS A 162 -7.51 -13.51 -22.84
CA LYS A 162 -7.18 -13.95 -24.22
C LYS A 162 -6.28 -15.19 -24.23
N GLU A 163 -5.25 -15.23 -23.40
CA GLU A 163 -4.35 -16.38 -23.27
C GLU A 163 -5.02 -17.63 -22.70
N ARG A 164 -6.12 -17.44 -21.95
CA ARG A 164 -6.92 -18.55 -21.36
C ARG A 164 -8.08 -19.02 -22.24
N GLY A 165 -8.07 -18.68 -23.50
CA GLY A 165 -9.06 -19.13 -24.48
C GLY A 165 -10.09 -18.07 -24.88
N GLY A 166 -9.92 -16.82 -24.44
CA GLY A 166 -10.77 -15.71 -24.81
C GLY A 166 -11.85 -15.35 -23.79
N TYR A 167 -12.59 -14.31 -24.13
CA TYR A 167 -13.70 -13.82 -23.31
C TYR A 167 -14.72 -13.07 -24.18
N GLU A 168 -15.92 -12.92 -23.64
CA GLU A 168 -17.01 -12.12 -24.18
C GLU A 168 -17.47 -11.10 -23.15
N ILE A 169 -17.70 -9.85 -23.56
CA ILE A 169 -18.30 -8.84 -22.69
C ILE A 169 -19.81 -8.91 -22.84
N LEU A 170 -20.50 -9.31 -21.79
CA LEU A 170 -21.97 -9.44 -21.77
C LEU A 170 -22.67 -8.10 -21.50
N GLY A 171 -21.93 -7.11 -20.97
CA GLY A 171 -22.44 -5.80 -20.63
C GLY A 171 -21.72 -5.18 -19.45
N THR A 172 -22.30 -4.13 -18.91
CA THR A 172 -21.82 -3.42 -17.71
C THR A 172 -22.96 -3.21 -16.73
N ILE A 173 -22.62 -3.07 -15.46
CA ILE A 173 -23.54 -2.70 -14.38
C ILE A 173 -22.93 -1.56 -13.55
N LYS A 174 -23.76 -0.78 -12.92
CA LYS A 174 -23.28 0.24 -11.96
C LYS A 174 -22.89 -0.42 -10.65
N GLY A 175 -21.87 0.15 -9.98
CA GLY A 175 -21.48 -0.31 -8.65
C GLY A 175 -22.63 -0.18 -7.64
N SER A 176 -23.52 0.81 -7.79
CA SER A 176 -24.75 0.93 -7.00
C SER A 176 -25.63 -0.32 -7.05
N ASP A 177 -25.68 -1.00 -8.20
CA ASP A 177 -26.51 -2.19 -8.39
C ASP A 177 -25.86 -3.46 -7.81
N MET A 178 -24.61 -3.36 -7.39
CA MET A 178 -23.85 -4.42 -6.72
C MET A 178 -23.96 -4.37 -5.19
N VAL A 179 -24.49 -3.28 -4.67
CA VAL A 179 -24.66 -3.13 -3.20
C VAL A 179 -25.59 -4.22 -2.67
N GLY A 180 -25.16 -4.85 -1.58
CA GLY A 180 -25.92 -5.96 -0.97
C GLY A 180 -25.66 -7.34 -1.57
N TRP A 181 -24.84 -7.46 -2.62
CA TRP A 181 -24.43 -8.77 -3.11
C TRP A 181 -23.61 -9.50 -2.05
N THR A 182 -23.86 -10.78 -1.90
CA THR A 182 -23.14 -11.66 -0.98
C THR A 182 -22.22 -12.59 -1.75
N TYR A 183 -21.05 -12.87 -1.17
CA TYR A 183 -20.08 -13.79 -1.78
C TYR A 183 -19.48 -14.72 -0.73
N GLY A 184 -18.84 -15.80 -1.17
CA GLY A 184 -18.04 -16.66 -0.31
C GLY A 184 -16.61 -16.17 -0.27
N GLY A 185 -16.10 -15.89 0.91
CA GLY A 185 -14.69 -15.59 1.11
C GLY A 185 -13.81 -16.83 0.94
N PRO A 186 -12.51 -16.67 0.66
CA PRO A 186 -11.62 -17.81 0.37
C PRO A 186 -11.41 -18.73 1.58
N TYR A 187 -11.68 -18.24 2.79
CA TYR A 187 -11.45 -18.96 4.05
C TYR A 187 -12.70 -19.15 4.92
N ASP A 188 -13.89 -18.76 4.44
CA ASP A 188 -15.16 -18.85 5.17
C ASP A 188 -15.49 -20.25 5.75
N LYS A 189 -14.85 -21.29 5.24
CA LYS A 189 -15.07 -22.68 5.67
C LYS A 189 -14.23 -23.11 6.88
N PHE A 190 -13.27 -22.28 7.27
CA PHE A 190 -12.42 -22.60 8.42
C PHE A 190 -13.13 -22.22 9.73
N GLU A 191 -12.98 -23.07 10.72
CA GLU A 191 -13.60 -22.89 12.06
C GLU A 191 -13.21 -21.56 12.69
N ALA A 192 -11.95 -21.15 12.55
CA ALA A 192 -11.45 -19.86 13.03
C ALA A 192 -12.22 -18.63 12.51
N GLN A 193 -12.93 -18.74 11.39
CA GLN A 193 -13.75 -17.65 10.86
C GLN A 193 -15.14 -17.58 11.53
N SER A 194 -15.50 -18.57 12.32
CA SER A 194 -16.78 -18.65 13.04
C SER A 194 -16.66 -18.18 14.50
N GLU A 195 -15.44 -17.96 14.99
CA GLU A 195 -15.17 -17.49 16.33
C GLU A 195 -15.31 -15.95 16.44
N PRO A 196 -15.65 -15.42 17.65
CA PRO A 196 -15.69 -13.98 17.86
C PRO A 196 -14.33 -13.33 17.58
N GLY A 197 -14.27 -12.48 16.56
CA GLY A 197 -13.03 -11.81 16.09
C GLY A 197 -12.33 -12.52 14.92
N GLY A 198 -12.91 -13.60 14.39
CA GLY A 198 -12.48 -14.25 13.16
C GLY A 198 -12.98 -13.58 11.89
#